data_00a4c1ed4c04832fcdf7048d1f6309b8
#
_entry.id   00a4c1ed4c04832fcdf7048d1f6309b8
#
_cell.length_a   1.000
_cell.length_b   1.000
_cell.length_c   1.000
_cell.angle_alpha   90.00
_cell.angle_beta   90.00
_cell.angle_gamma   90.00
#
_symmetry.space_group_name_H-M   'P 1'
#
loop_
_entity.id
_entity.type
_entity.pdbx_description
1 polymer ?
#
loop_
_entity_poly.entity_id
_entity_poly.type
_entity_poly.pdbx_seq_one_letter_code
_entity_poly.pdbx_strand_id
1 'polypeptide(L)'
;SSAASDVYKRQVAKHLRNFAERAWRRKVDPQELSGYLKSFQMDFEAGDKIEDAFRTAILRVLTSRNFIYLVEGEPKPREMLNEHELASRLSYFLWSSMPDNTLFSKANEGKLNGLELNKQGDRMLSDGRIERFVDDFSRQWLQLHRVGMFPPDKKLYPKYDDWLETSMAHEPVEFFRELLRNNLPIESLLDSDWTMANARLCDFYGLPEPTKQGFQRVSLKPEHNRGGLLTMGGVLGLTSDGTRHRPVHRGVWLSETIFNKTPPPPPANVDPIEPVPPEGEKITIRQRMEAHTRDPNCAACHKSIDPLGLAFDQYDAIGQWRTHEHIPCLLYTSDAADDDHC
;
A
#
# COMPACT_ATOMS: atom_id res chain seq x y z
N SER A 1 -1.20 -52.06 -27.94
CA SER A 1 -1.16 -51.47 -26.59
C SER A 1 0.06 -50.58 -26.33
N SER A 2 1.28 -50.93 -26.83
CA SER A 2 2.51 -50.10 -26.68
C SER A 2 2.39 -48.74 -27.37
N ALA A 3 1.91 -48.70 -28.62
CA ALA A 3 1.74 -47.46 -29.37
C ALA A 3 0.76 -46.44 -28.72
N ALA A 4 -0.32 -46.95 -28.12
CA ALA A 4 -1.27 -46.06 -27.40
C ALA A 4 -0.64 -45.45 -26.15
N SER A 5 0.14 -46.23 -25.40
CA SER A 5 0.91 -45.74 -24.23
C SER A 5 1.89 -44.63 -24.61
N ASP A 6 2.58 -44.76 -25.74
CA ASP A 6 3.56 -43.76 -26.20
C ASP A 6 2.88 -42.46 -26.69
N VAL A 7 1.67 -42.56 -27.25
CA VAL A 7 0.89 -41.37 -27.62
C VAL A 7 0.47 -40.58 -26.38
N TYR A 8 -0.05 -41.27 -25.35
CA TYR A 8 -0.40 -40.63 -24.08
C TYR A 8 0.80 -39.97 -23.38
N LYS A 9 1.93 -40.65 -23.33
CA LYS A 9 3.17 -40.09 -22.74
C LYS A 9 3.59 -38.79 -23.44
N ARG A 10 3.52 -38.72 -24.77
CA ARG A 10 3.82 -37.51 -25.54
C ARG A 10 2.82 -36.38 -25.29
N GLN A 11 1.54 -36.70 -25.20
CA GLN A 11 0.49 -35.70 -24.90
C GLN A 11 0.66 -35.14 -23.48
N VAL A 12 0.86 -35.99 -22.49
CA VAL A 12 1.14 -35.59 -21.10
C VAL A 12 2.37 -34.68 -21.04
N ALA A 13 3.49 -35.06 -21.69
CA ALA A 13 4.71 -34.25 -21.72
C ALA A 13 4.46 -32.88 -22.34
N LYS A 14 3.68 -32.79 -23.42
CA LYS A 14 3.30 -31.53 -24.06
C LYS A 14 2.45 -30.65 -23.15
N HIS A 15 1.42 -31.24 -22.52
CA HIS A 15 0.52 -30.49 -21.64
C HIS A 15 1.24 -30.04 -20.37
N LEU A 16 2.07 -30.90 -19.78
CA LEU A 16 2.84 -30.55 -18.59
C LEU A 16 3.86 -29.45 -18.88
N ARG A 17 4.51 -29.46 -20.06
CA ARG A 17 5.40 -28.40 -20.49
C ARG A 17 4.67 -27.08 -20.63
N ASN A 18 3.57 -27.05 -21.38
CA ASN A 18 2.80 -25.83 -21.57
C ASN A 18 2.31 -25.25 -20.24
N PHE A 19 1.90 -26.13 -19.32
CA PHE A 19 1.49 -25.73 -17.99
C PHE A 19 2.67 -25.16 -17.19
N ALA A 20 3.82 -25.86 -17.17
CA ALA A 20 5.00 -25.42 -16.44
C ALA A 20 5.56 -24.10 -16.99
N GLU A 21 5.61 -23.91 -18.31
CA GLU A 21 6.04 -22.65 -18.94
C GLU A 21 5.18 -21.47 -18.47
N ARG A 22 3.88 -21.67 -18.39
CA ARG A 22 2.97 -20.64 -17.85
C ARG A 22 3.15 -20.45 -16.34
N ALA A 23 3.21 -21.53 -15.57
CA ALA A 23 3.36 -21.50 -14.12
C ALA A 23 4.70 -20.87 -13.70
N TRP A 24 5.79 -21.18 -14.40
CA TRP A 24 7.13 -20.65 -14.12
C TRP A 24 7.46 -19.37 -14.90
N ARG A 25 6.51 -18.92 -15.74
CA ARG A 25 6.59 -17.64 -16.49
C ARG A 25 7.79 -17.51 -17.39
N ARG A 26 8.33 -18.63 -17.89
CA ARG A 26 9.48 -18.70 -18.80
C ARG A 26 9.46 -19.96 -19.67
N LYS A 27 10.32 -20.01 -20.67
CA LYS A 27 10.59 -21.26 -21.37
C LYS A 27 11.18 -22.29 -20.41
N VAL A 28 10.78 -23.54 -20.59
CA VAL A 28 11.19 -24.66 -19.75
C VAL A 28 12.00 -25.66 -20.57
N ASP A 29 13.21 -25.96 -20.11
CA ASP A 29 14.04 -26.99 -20.71
C ASP A 29 13.37 -28.37 -20.53
N PRO A 30 13.36 -29.23 -21.56
CA PRO A 30 12.87 -30.60 -21.42
C PRO A 30 13.48 -31.39 -20.27
N GLN A 31 14.76 -31.15 -19.96
CA GLN A 31 15.46 -31.81 -18.87
C GLN A 31 14.91 -31.42 -17.49
N GLU A 32 14.49 -30.16 -17.32
CA GLU A 32 13.85 -29.70 -16.07
C GLU A 32 12.55 -30.44 -15.77
N LEU A 33 11.83 -30.88 -16.81
CA LEU A 33 10.57 -31.62 -16.66
C LEU A 33 10.76 -33.12 -16.43
N SER A 34 11.96 -33.64 -16.60
CA SER A 34 12.20 -35.08 -16.52
C SER A 34 11.77 -35.72 -15.20
N GLY A 35 12.03 -35.04 -14.07
CA GLY A 35 11.61 -35.50 -12.74
C GLY A 35 10.09 -35.53 -12.55
N TYR A 36 9.40 -34.54 -13.09
CA TYR A 36 7.92 -34.42 -13.03
C TYR A 36 7.24 -35.47 -13.90
N LEU A 37 7.79 -35.71 -15.11
CA LEU A 37 7.30 -36.76 -16.01
C LEU A 37 7.57 -38.16 -15.45
N LYS A 38 8.75 -38.36 -14.83
CA LYS A 38 9.06 -39.63 -14.14
C LYS A 38 8.08 -39.91 -13.02
N SER A 39 7.73 -38.88 -12.23
CA SER A 39 6.74 -39.03 -11.18
C SER A 39 5.35 -39.43 -11.75
N PHE A 40 4.88 -38.71 -12.77
CA PHE A 40 3.65 -39.11 -13.47
C PHE A 40 3.66 -40.56 -13.92
N GLN A 41 4.80 -41.00 -14.52
CA GLN A 41 4.96 -42.36 -15.02
C GLN A 41 4.91 -43.37 -13.88
N MET A 42 5.55 -43.11 -12.75
CA MET A 42 5.54 -44.01 -11.58
C MET A 42 4.15 -44.19 -11.02
N ASP A 43 3.40 -43.11 -10.84
CA ASP A 43 2.03 -43.14 -10.32
C ASP A 43 1.09 -43.88 -11.27
N PHE A 44 1.21 -43.63 -12.59
CA PHE A 44 0.42 -44.32 -13.62
C PHE A 44 0.74 -45.82 -13.74
N GLU A 45 2.02 -46.21 -13.64
CA GLU A 45 2.46 -47.62 -13.64
C GLU A 45 2.07 -48.34 -12.34
N ALA A 46 1.88 -47.60 -11.23
CA ALA A 46 1.38 -48.15 -9.97
C ALA A 46 -0.14 -48.41 -10.00
N GLY A 47 -0.83 -48.02 -11.08
CA GLY A 47 -2.27 -48.30 -11.30
C GLY A 47 -3.18 -47.11 -11.08
N ASP A 48 -2.66 -45.91 -10.86
CA ASP A 48 -3.48 -44.72 -10.77
C ASP A 48 -4.16 -44.39 -12.11
N LYS A 49 -5.32 -43.73 -12.04
CA LYS A 49 -5.93 -43.16 -13.23
C LYS A 49 -5.05 -42.05 -13.81
N ILE A 50 -5.07 -41.91 -15.14
CA ILE A 50 -4.22 -40.93 -15.83
C ILE A 50 -4.47 -39.50 -15.32
N GLU A 51 -5.72 -39.15 -14.99
CA GLU A 51 -6.09 -37.84 -14.46
C GLU A 51 -5.48 -37.59 -13.07
N ASP A 52 -5.41 -38.61 -12.23
CA ASP A 52 -4.87 -38.49 -10.87
C ASP A 52 -3.34 -38.42 -10.89
N ALA A 53 -2.67 -39.25 -11.67
CA ALA A 53 -1.23 -39.19 -11.90
C ALA A 53 -0.82 -37.83 -12.51
N PHE A 54 -1.61 -37.30 -13.47
CA PHE A 54 -1.35 -35.98 -14.06
C PHE A 54 -1.58 -34.84 -13.07
N ARG A 55 -2.63 -34.93 -12.22
CA ARG A 55 -2.89 -33.98 -11.14
C ARG A 55 -1.71 -33.92 -10.17
N THR A 56 -1.14 -35.05 -9.78
CA THR A 56 0.05 -35.10 -8.93
C THR A 56 1.24 -34.39 -9.57
N ALA A 57 1.48 -34.59 -10.86
CA ALA A 57 2.55 -33.89 -11.58
C ALA A 57 2.30 -32.37 -11.62
N ILE A 58 1.08 -31.90 -11.85
CA ILE A 58 0.70 -30.48 -11.78
C ILE A 58 0.92 -29.90 -10.38
N LEU A 59 0.49 -30.61 -9.34
CA LEU A 59 0.69 -30.14 -7.95
C LEU A 59 2.18 -29.95 -7.63
N ARG A 60 3.04 -30.85 -8.11
CA ARG A 60 4.49 -30.69 -7.96
C ARG A 60 5.03 -29.46 -8.68
N VAL A 61 4.51 -29.12 -9.86
CA VAL A 61 4.86 -27.86 -10.55
C VAL A 61 4.43 -26.65 -9.70
N LEU A 62 3.24 -26.66 -9.14
CA LEU A 62 2.69 -25.56 -8.33
C LEU A 62 3.36 -25.43 -6.95
N THR A 63 3.94 -26.49 -6.43
CA THR A 63 4.71 -26.45 -5.16
C THR A 63 6.20 -26.23 -5.37
N SER A 64 6.64 -26.11 -6.63
CA SER A 64 8.04 -25.89 -6.95
C SER A 64 8.51 -24.47 -6.63
N ARG A 65 9.80 -24.32 -6.35
CA ARG A 65 10.46 -23.03 -6.17
C ARG A 65 10.18 -22.06 -7.34
N ASN A 66 10.17 -22.57 -8.57
CA ASN A 66 9.96 -21.76 -9.77
C ASN A 66 8.55 -21.17 -9.89
N PHE A 67 7.57 -21.77 -9.23
CA PHE A 67 6.22 -21.23 -9.16
C PHE A 67 6.07 -20.24 -8.02
N ILE A 68 6.55 -20.61 -6.82
CA ILE A 68 6.32 -19.83 -5.58
C ILE A 68 7.12 -18.51 -5.60
N TYR A 69 8.31 -18.51 -6.19
CA TYR A 69 9.19 -17.35 -6.23
C TYR A 69 9.33 -16.78 -7.64
N LEU A 70 9.63 -15.50 -7.74
CA LEU A 70 10.18 -14.89 -8.93
C LEU A 70 11.69 -15.17 -8.93
N VAL A 71 12.10 -16.20 -9.69
CA VAL A 71 13.52 -16.61 -9.79
C VAL A 71 14.17 -15.77 -10.88
N GLU A 72 15.14 -14.95 -10.51
CA GLU A 72 15.84 -14.03 -11.39
C GLU A 72 17.36 -14.21 -11.31
N GLY A 73 18.04 -13.89 -12.41
CA GLY A 73 19.50 -13.92 -12.45
C GLY A 73 20.14 -15.30 -12.56
N GLU A 74 19.37 -16.36 -12.70
CA GLU A 74 19.91 -17.72 -12.84
C GLU A 74 20.20 -18.11 -14.30
N PRO A 75 21.16 -19.01 -14.54
CA PRO A 75 22.03 -19.69 -13.57
C PRO A 75 23.24 -18.84 -13.10
N LYS A 76 23.45 -17.66 -13.66
CA LYS A 76 24.55 -16.75 -13.27
C LYS A 76 23.99 -15.37 -12.94
N PRO A 77 24.57 -14.68 -11.94
CA PRO A 77 24.24 -13.29 -11.67
C PRO A 77 24.36 -12.43 -12.93
N ARG A 78 23.40 -11.54 -13.14
CA ARG A 78 23.33 -10.61 -14.28
C ARG A 78 22.91 -9.23 -13.77
N GLU A 79 23.38 -8.19 -14.41
CA GLU A 79 22.97 -6.82 -14.13
C GLU A 79 21.57 -6.51 -14.69
N MET A 80 21.20 -7.16 -15.79
CA MET A 80 19.93 -6.94 -16.48
C MET A 80 19.04 -8.19 -16.43
N LEU A 81 17.76 -7.96 -16.26
CA LEU A 81 16.75 -9.01 -16.36
C LEU A 81 16.67 -9.54 -17.79
N ASN A 82 16.38 -10.83 -17.95
CA ASN A 82 15.95 -11.32 -19.24
C ASN A 82 14.49 -10.95 -19.52
N GLU A 83 14.05 -11.16 -20.76
CA GLU A 83 12.73 -10.69 -21.19
C GLU A 83 11.56 -11.38 -20.47
N HIS A 84 11.70 -12.63 -20.05
CA HIS A 84 10.68 -13.33 -19.26
C HIS A 84 10.66 -12.84 -17.82
N GLU A 85 11.80 -12.55 -17.23
CA GLU A 85 11.90 -11.94 -15.90
C GLU A 85 11.30 -10.53 -15.91
N LEU A 86 11.62 -9.74 -16.96
CA LEU A 86 11.05 -8.41 -17.15
C LEU A 86 9.54 -8.47 -17.34
N ALA A 87 9.05 -9.39 -18.18
CA ALA A 87 7.62 -9.63 -18.38
C ALA A 87 6.92 -9.97 -17.05
N SER A 88 7.55 -10.82 -16.25
CA SER A 88 7.03 -11.23 -14.94
C SER A 88 6.99 -10.04 -13.98
N ARG A 89 8.08 -9.29 -13.83
CA ARG A 89 8.08 -8.11 -12.98
C ARG A 89 7.02 -7.09 -13.38
N LEU A 90 6.93 -6.77 -14.68
CA LEU A 90 5.97 -5.82 -15.18
C LEU A 90 4.52 -6.25 -14.90
N SER A 91 4.20 -7.53 -15.16
CA SER A 91 2.85 -8.02 -14.97
C SER A 91 2.45 -8.16 -13.49
N TYR A 92 3.33 -8.62 -12.64
CA TYR A 92 3.05 -8.66 -11.20
C TYR A 92 2.96 -7.26 -10.59
N PHE A 93 3.79 -6.33 -11.05
CA PHE A 93 3.73 -4.94 -10.58
C PHE A 93 2.42 -4.26 -10.96
N LEU A 94 2.01 -4.33 -12.25
CA LEU A 94 0.84 -3.60 -12.72
C LEU A 94 -0.49 -4.38 -12.55
N TRP A 95 -0.45 -5.71 -12.51
CA TRP A 95 -1.67 -6.52 -12.52
C TRP A 95 -1.79 -7.52 -11.37
N SER A 96 -0.78 -7.60 -10.49
CA SER A 96 -0.70 -8.62 -9.43
C SER A 96 -0.97 -10.04 -9.97
N SER A 97 -0.50 -10.33 -11.18
CA SER A 97 -0.77 -11.56 -11.91
C SER A 97 0.37 -11.91 -12.87
N MET A 98 0.40 -13.17 -13.30
CA MET A 98 1.36 -13.64 -14.30
C MET A 98 1.18 -12.93 -15.65
N PRO A 99 2.23 -12.91 -16.51
CA PRO A 99 2.17 -12.34 -17.85
C PRO A 99 1.03 -12.95 -18.69
N ASP A 100 0.32 -12.11 -19.43
CA ASP A 100 -0.65 -12.57 -20.41
C ASP A 100 0.04 -13.13 -21.67
N ASN A 101 -0.75 -13.74 -22.56
CA ASN A 101 -0.20 -14.37 -23.76
C ASN A 101 0.55 -13.39 -24.66
N THR A 102 0.11 -12.13 -24.72
CA THR A 102 0.76 -11.09 -25.52
C THR A 102 2.17 -10.78 -24.97
N LEU A 103 2.24 -10.51 -23.67
CA LEU A 103 3.50 -10.18 -23.01
C LEU A 103 4.47 -11.36 -23.05
N PHE A 104 3.93 -12.58 -22.84
CA PHE A 104 4.70 -13.82 -22.90
C PHE A 104 5.25 -14.10 -24.31
N SER A 105 4.43 -13.84 -25.37
CA SER A 105 4.88 -13.98 -26.75
C SER A 105 6.02 -13.02 -27.07
N LYS A 106 5.90 -11.73 -26.66
CA LYS A 106 6.95 -10.74 -26.87
C LYS A 106 8.27 -11.13 -26.19
N ALA A 107 8.18 -11.66 -24.97
CA ALA A 107 9.34 -12.18 -24.26
C ALA A 107 9.95 -13.40 -24.97
N ASN A 108 9.12 -14.31 -25.50
CA ASN A 108 9.58 -15.47 -26.29
C ASN A 108 10.32 -15.08 -27.58
N GLU A 109 9.91 -13.96 -28.20
CA GLU A 109 10.47 -13.43 -29.43
C GLU A 109 11.75 -12.61 -29.21
N GLY A 110 12.14 -12.33 -27.96
CA GLY A 110 13.26 -11.43 -27.65
C GLY A 110 12.96 -9.97 -27.99
N LYS A 111 11.71 -9.54 -27.93
CA LYS A 111 11.26 -8.22 -28.37
C LYS A 111 10.74 -7.32 -27.24
N LEU A 112 10.84 -7.76 -25.98
CA LEU A 112 10.33 -6.98 -24.84
C LEU A 112 11.38 -5.98 -24.36
N ASN A 113 11.73 -5.02 -25.22
CA ASN A 113 12.71 -3.98 -24.92
C ASN A 113 12.33 -2.66 -25.59
N GLY A 114 12.96 -1.55 -25.19
CA GLY A 114 12.82 -0.23 -25.81
C GLY A 114 11.36 0.17 -26.05
N LEU A 115 11.04 0.53 -27.30
CA LEU A 115 9.71 0.99 -27.69
C LEU A 115 8.60 -0.06 -27.48
N GLU A 116 8.91 -1.34 -27.65
CA GLU A 116 7.89 -2.39 -27.42
C GLU A 116 7.57 -2.52 -25.93
N LEU A 117 8.55 -2.39 -25.05
CA LEU A 117 8.31 -2.38 -23.60
C LEU A 117 7.37 -1.22 -23.22
N ASN A 118 7.59 -0.01 -23.74
CA ASN A 118 6.72 1.13 -23.50
C ASN A 118 5.29 0.88 -24.00
N LYS A 119 5.12 0.34 -25.22
CA LYS A 119 3.80 -0.03 -25.75
C LYS A 119 3.07 -1.05 -24.88
N GLN A 120 3.79 -2.04 -24.35
CA GLN A 120 3.19 -3.00 -23.45
C GLN A 120 2.82 -2.36 -22.10
N GLY A 121 3.64 -1.46 -21.59
CA GLY A 121 3.32 -0.64 -20.41
C GLY A 121 2.03 0.15 -20.60
N ASP A 122 1.92 0.92 -21.69
CA ASP A 122 0.73 1.73 -22.01
C ASP A 122 -0.53 0.86 -22.14
N ARG A 123 -0.42 -0.30 -22.81
CA ARG A 123 -1.50 -1.27 -22.93
C ARG A 123 -1.93 -1.78 -21.55
N MET A 124 -0.98 -2.08 -20.69
CA MET A 124 -1.24 -2.62 -19.35
C MET A 124 -1.84 -1.58 -18.43
N LEU A 125 -1.44 -0.32 -18.52
CA LEU A 125 -2.04 0.81 -17.80
C LEU A 125 -3.50 1.06 -18.22
N SER A 126 -3.83 0.78 -19.49
CA SER A 126 -5.18 0.93 -20.03
C SER A 126 -6.10 -0.28 -19.79
N ASP A 127 -5.59 -1.39 -19.27
CA ASP A 127 -6.35 -2.62 -18.99
C ASP A 127 -7.04 -2.53 -17.62
N GLY A 128 -8.25 -3.09 -17.48
CA GLY A 128 -8.98 -3.08 -16.21
C GLY A 128 -8.27 -3.74 -15.03
N ARG A 129 -7.28 -4.60 -15.28
CA ARG A 129 -6.45 -5.22 -14.23
C ARG A 129 -5.55 -4.22 -13.50
N ILE A 130 -5.34 -3.01 -14.03
CA ILE A 130 -4.60 -1.93 -13.38
C ILE A 130 -5.19 -1.53 -12.03
N GLU A 131 -6.48 -1.79 -11.81
CA GLU A 131 -7.15 -1.52 -10.54
C GLU A 131 -6.47 -2.23 -9.37
N ARG A 132 -5.86 -3.38 -9.60
CA ARG A 132 -5.07 -4.09 -8.57
C ARG A 132 -3.84 -3.29 -8.16
N PHE A 133 -3.14 -2.69 -9.13
CA PHE A 133 -2.02 -1.79 -8.82
C PHE A 133 -2.48 -0.58 -8.02
N VAL A 134 -3.58 0.04 -8.43
CA VAL A 134 -4.13 1.21 -7.72
C VAL A 134 -4.41 0.87 -6.26
N ASP A 135 -5.09 -0.24 -6.00
CA ASP A 135 -5.40 -0.67 -4.64
C ASP A 135 -4.15 -1.10 -3.86
N ASP A 136 -3.36 -2.02 -4.40
CA ASP A 136 -2.23 -2.62 -3.69
C ASP A 136 -1.13 -1.58 -3.42
N PHE A 137 -0.75 -0.80 -4.45
CA PHE A 137 0.32 0.19 -4.34
C PHE A 137 -0.04 1.32 -3.37
N SER A 138 -1.20 1.96 -3.55
CA SER A 138 -1.58 3.10 -2.71
C SER A 138 -1.75 2.70 -1.25
N ARG A 139 -2.37 1.54 -0.97
CA ARG A 139 -2.54 1.04 0.39
C ARG A 139 -1.22 0.68 1.07
N GLN A 140 -0.30 0.04 0.35
CA GLN A 140 1.01 -0.34 0.88
C GLN A 140 1.90 0.89 1.05
N TRP A 141 2.02 1.73 0.02
CA TRP A 141 2.84 2.93 0.04
C TRP A 141 2.45 3.86 1.19
N LEU A 142 1.16 4.19 1.30
CA LEU A 142 0.66 5.11 2.32
C LEU A 142 0.37 4.44 3.66
N GLN A 143 0.60 3.13 3.79
CA GLN A 143 0.35 2.34 5.01
C GLN A 143 -1.12 2.42 5.48
N LEU A 144 -2.09 2.45 4.55
CA LEU A 144 -3.51 2.66 4.86
C LEU A 144 -4.15 1.55 5.70
N HIS A 145 -3.49 0.40 5.82
CA HIS A 145 -3.89 -0.66 6.76
C HIS A 145 -3.84 -0.22 8.24
N ARG A 146 -3.17 0.91 8.52
CA ARG A 146 -3.08 1.48 9.88
C ARG A 146 -4.26 2.42 10.20
N VAL A 147 -5.09 2.80 9.24
CA VAL A 147 -6.32 3.57 9.50
C VAL A 147 -7.22 2.73 10.41
N GLY A 148 -7.70 3.29 11.51
CA GLY A 148 -8.48 2.59 12.53
C GLY A 148 -7.66 1.74 13.53
N MET A 149 -6.33 1.63 13.38
CA MET A 149 -5.49 0.89 14.35
C MET A 149 -5.54 1.51 15.76
N PHE A 150 -5.65 2.82 15.85
CA PHE A 150 -5.88 3.58 17.08
C PHE A 150 -7.23 4.27 16.98
N PRO A 151 -8.31 3.59 17.42
CA PRO A 151 -9.66 4.14 17.30
C PRO A 151 -9.77 5.50 18.02
N PRO A 152 -10.35 6.52 17.39
CA PRO A 152 -10.57 7.79 18.02
C PRO A 152 -11.48 7.70 19.25
N ASP A 153 -11.15 8.48 20.29
CA ASP A 153 -11.95 8.55 21.50
C ASP A 153 -13.35 9.09 21.18
N LYS A 154 -14.38 8.31 21.50
CA LYS A 154 -15.78 8.64 21.18
C LYS A 154 -16.32 9.87 21.90
N LYS A 155 -15.73 10.23 23.06
CA LYS A 155 -16.14 11.46 23.78
C LYS A 155 -15.57 12.70 23.10
N LEU A 156 -14.31 12.61 22.61
CA LEU A 156 -13.65 13.71 21.89
C LEU A 156 -14.15 13.81 20.46
N TYR A 157 -14.43 12.71 19.80
CA TYR A 157 -14.81 12.62 18.41
C TYR A 157 -16.14 11.88 18.19
N PRO A 158 -17.27 12.40 18.72
CA PRO A 158 -18.56 11.69 18.71
C PRO A 158 -19.11 11.49 17.28
N LYS A 159 -18.64 12.25 16.29
CA LYS A 159 -19.02 12.11 14.89
C LYS A 159 -18.18 11.10 14.10
N TYR A 160 -17.16 10.51 14.73
CA TYR A 160 -16.36 9.48 14.08
C TYR A 160 -17.08 8.13 14.14
N ASP A 161 -17.32 7.53 13.00
CA ASP A 161 -18.02 6.27 12.83
C ASP A 161 -17.29 5.37 11.81
N ASP A 162 -17.71 4.12 11.71
CA ASP A 162 -17.10 3.11 10.82
C ASP A 162 -17.23 3.51 9.34
N TRP A 163 -18.28 4.26 8.98
CA TRP A 163 -18.45 4.75 7.63
C TRP A 163 -17.44 5.86 7.29
N LEU A 164 -17.20 6.76 8.23
CA LEU A 164 -16.16 7.78 8.08
C LEU A 164 -14.77 7.15 7.99
N GLU A 165 -14.44 6.20 8.88
CA GLU A 165 -13.17 5.48 8.87
C GLU A 165 -12.93 4.78 7.53
N THR A 166 -13.91 4.01 7.07
CA THR A 166 -13.87 3.33 5.77
C THR A 166 -13.68 4.34 4.63
N SER A 167 -14.39 5.46 4.67
CA SER A 167 -14.28 6.51 3.66
C SER A 167 -12.90 7.16 3.65
N MET A 168 -12.33 7.43 4.83
CA MET A 168 -10.97 7.96 4.99
C MET A 168 -9.89 7.00 4.46
N ALA A 169 -10.07 5.69 4.65
CA ALA A 169 -9.15 4.69 4.12
C ALA A 169 -9.22 4.55 2.59
N HIS A 170 -10.35 4.91 1.98
CA HIS A 170 -10.55 4.82 0.53
C HIS A 170 -10.22 6.12 -0.21
N GLU A 171 -10.31 7.28 0.42
CA GLU A 171 -10.05 8.58 -0.21
C GLU A 171 -8.70 8.63 -0.93
N PRO A 172 -7.56 8.26 -0.32
CA PRO A 172 -6.26 8.28 -0.99
C PRO A 172 -6.17 7.31 -2.17
N VAL A 173 -6.87 6.17 -2.09
CA VAL A 173 -6.93 5.16 -3.17
C VAL A 173 -7.69 5.73 -4.36
N GLU A 174 -8.86 6.33 -4.12
CA GLU A 174 -9.69 6.94 -5.16
C GLU A 174 -8.98 8.15 -5.80
N PHE A 175 -8.28 8.94 -4.98
CA PHE A 175 -7.47 10.05 -5.46
C PHE A 175 -6.35 9.59 -6.38
N PHE A 176 -5.61 8.56 -5.99
CA PHE A 176 -4.55 7.96 -6.80
C PHE A 176 -5.12 7.35 -8.09
N ARG A 177 -6.29 6.72 -8.01
CA ARG A 177 -7.03 6.18 -9.17
C ARG A 177 -7.37 7.27 -10.19
N GLU A 178 -7.92 8.39 -9.71
CA GLU A 178 -8.29 9.53 -10.55
C GLU A 178 -7.05 10.14 -11.22
N LEU A 179 -5.97 10.29 -10.46
CA LEU A 179 -4.69 10.81 -10.95
C LEU A 179 -4.11 9.92 -12.05
N LEU A 180 -4.07 8.59 -11.83
CA LEU A 180 -3.52 7.64 -12.79
C LEU A 180 -4.38 7.54 -14.07
N ARG A 181 -5.71 7.42 -13.92
CA ARG A 181 -6.63 7.27 -15.05
C ARG A 181 -6.63 8.48 -16.00
N ASN A 182 -6.49 9.66 -15.44
CA ASN A 182 -6.53 10.90 -16.21
C ASN A 182 -5.14 11.48 -16.48
N ASN A 183 -4.08 10.73 -16.17
CA ASN A 183 -2.68 11.15 -16.34
C ASN A 183 -2.44 12.59 -15.84
N LEU A 184 -2.91 12.85 -14.61
CA LEU A 184 -2.78 14.16 -13.97
C LEU A 184 -1.35 14.39 -13.46
N PRO A 185 -0.93 15.65 -13.27
CA PRO A 185 0.40 15.98 -12.76
C PRO A 185 0.65 15.32 -11.40
N ILE A 186 1.86 14.77 -11.21
CA ILE A 186 2.24 14.08 -9.97
C ILE A 186 2.29 15.03 -8.78
N GLU A 187 2.51 16.32 -9.02
CA GLU A 187 2.49 17.40 -8.03
C GLU A 187 1.14 17.47 -7.31
N SER A 188 0.06 17.03 -7.97
CA SER A 188 -1.28 16.95 -7.37
C SER A 188 -1.32 16.01 -6.15
N LEU A 189 -0.37 15.09 -6.00
CA LEU A 189 -0.24 14.28 -4.78
C LEU A 189 0.07 15.14 -3.55
N LEU A 190 0.80 16.24 -3.72
CA LEU A 190 1.20 17.11 -2.61
C LEU A 190 0.29 18.33 -2.47
N ASP A 191 -0.12 18.90 -3.59
CA ASP A 191 -0.98 20.09 -3.64
C ASP A 191 -2.02 19.96 -4.75
N SER A 192 -3.29 20.09 -4.40
CA SER A 192 -4.41 19.87 -5.31
C SER A 192 -5.60 20.74 -4.91
N ASP A 193 -6.26 21.33 -5.89
CA ASP A 193 -7.52 22.06 -5.75
C ASP A 193 -8.76 21.14 -5.82
N TRP A 194 -8.58 19.85 -5.63
CA TRP A 194 -9.64 18.85 -5.61
C TRP A 194 -9.26 17.65 -4.74
N THR A 195 -10.28 16.92 -4.32
CA THR A 195 -10.13 15.58 -3.70
C THR A 195 -11.18 14.62 -4.24
N MET A 196 -11.07 13.34 -3.89
CA MET A 196 -12.11 12.33 -4.13
C MET A 196 -12.88 12.10 -2.84
N ALA A 197 -14.15 12.45 -2.81
CA ALA A 197 -14.97 12.35 -1.62
C ALA A 197 -16.34 11.74 -1.91
N ASN A 198 -16.85 10.97 -0.95
CA ASN A 198 -18.24 10.55 -0.87
C ASN A 198 -19.04 11.47 0.06
N ALA A 199 -20.33 11.23 0.20
CA ALA A 199 -21.20 12.07 1.04
C ALA A 199 -20.70 12.18 2.49
N ARG A 200 -20.18 11.09 3.07
CA ARG A 200 -19.67 11.06 4.44
C ARG A 200 -18.43 11.93 4.64
N LEU A 201 -17.51 11.90 3.68
CA LEU A 201 -16.31 12.76 3.69
C LEU A 201 -16.67 14.22 3.40
N CYS A 202 -17.61 14.48 2.50
CA CYS A 202 -18.09 15.83 2.24
C CYS A 202 -18.69 16.47 3.51
N ASP A 203 -19.54 15.74 4.23
CA ASP A 203 -20.06 16.18 5.53
C ASP A 203 -18.94 16.46 6.54
N PHE A 204 -17.99 15.55 6.65
CA PHE A 204 -16.86 15.68 7.58
C PHE A 204 -15.93 16.86 7.25
N TYR A 205 -15.68 17.11 5.96
CA TYR A 205 -14.79 18.17 5.51
C TYR A 205 -15.48 19.53 5.31
N GLY A 206 -16.82 19.58 5.46
CA GLY A 206 -17.59 20.78 5.16
C GLY A 206 -17.62 21.10 3.66
N LEU A 207 -17.54 20.09 2.81
CA LEU A 207 -17.60 20.23 1.35
C LEU A 207 -19.05 20.14 0.86
N PRO A 208 -19.35 20.66 -0.35
CA PRO A 208 -20.65 20.48 -0.98
C PRO A 208 -21.02 19.00 -1.10
N GLU A 209 -22.29 18.68 -0.87
CA GLU A 209 -22.78 17.31 -0.99
C GLU A 209 -22.58 16.79 -2.42
N PRO A 210 -22.09 15.55 -2.60
CA PRO A 210 -21.86 14.99 -3.91
C PRO A 210 -23.17 14.70 -4.63
N THR A 211 -23.18 14.87 -5.95
CA THR A 211 -24.38 14.71 -6.78
C THR A 211 -24.72 13.25 -7.10
N LYS A 212 -23.79 12.33 -6.85
CA LYS A 212 -23.92 10.88 -7.13
C LYS A 212 -23.49 10.07 -5.91
N GLN A 213 -23.92 8.82 -5.86
CA GLN A 213 -23.40 7.88 -4.86
C GLN A 213 -21.93 7.54 -5.11
N GLY A 214 -21.21 7.20 -4.04
CA GLY A 214 -19.80 6.83 -4.07
C GLY A 214 -18.85 8.02 -4.11
N PHE A 215 -17.61 7.75 -4.43
CA PHE A 215 -16.56 8.76 -4.52
C PHE A 215 -16.66 9.56 -5.83
N GLN A 216 -16.50 10.85 -5.71
CA GLN A 216 -16.49 11.79 -6.83
C GLN A 216 -15.39 12.81 -6.63
N ARG A 217 -14.92 13.37 -7.74
CA ARG A 217 -14.05 14.54 -7.69
C ARG A 217 -14.81 15.76 -7.19
N VAL A 218 -14.33 16.34 -6.09
CA VAL A 218 -14.89 17.52 -5.44
C VAL A 218 -13.85 18.62 -5.42
N SER A 219 -14.21 19.82 -5.87
CA SER A 219 -13.29 20.97 -5.87
C SER A 219 -13.06 21.47 -4.44
N LEU A 220 -11.83 21.79 -4.15
CA LEU A 220 -11.38 22.38 -2.91
C LEU A 220 -11.17 23.88 -3.09
N LYS A 221 -11.38 24.63 -2.02
CA LYS A 221 -11.08 26.05 -1.93
C LYS A 221 -10.16 26.30 -0.73
N PRO A 222 -9.45 27.43 -0.69
CA PRO A 222 -8.53 27.74 0.41
C PRO A 222 -9.18 27.63 1.79
N GLU A 223 -10.46 28.00 1.93
CA GLU A 223 -11.21 27.92 3.19
C GLU A 223 -11.39 26.49 3.72
N HIS A 224 -11.28 25.48 2.87
CA HIS A 224 -11.36 24.09 3.30
C HIS A 224 -10.07 23.60 3.96
N ASN A 225 -8.97 24.34 3.80
CA ASN A 225 -7.64 24.00 4.34
C ASN A 225 -7.20 22.57 3.97
N ARG A 226 -7.42 22.17 2.71
CA ARG A 226 -7.10 20.83 2.20
C ARG A 226 -6.52 20.92 0.80
N GLY A 227 -5.63 19.98 0.49
CA GLY A 227 -5.01 19.82 -0.83
C GLY A 227 -4.03 18.66 -0.81
N GLY A 228 -4.21 17.71 -1.72
CA GLY A 228 -3.34 16.53 -1.85
C GLY A 228 -3.42 15.53 -0.70
N LEU A 229 -2.61 14.47 -0.78
CA LEU A 229 -2.61 13.32 0.13
C LEU A 229 -2.36 13.69 1.59
N LEU A 230 -1.48 14.67 1.84
CA LEU A 230 -0.99 14.98 3.18
C LEU A 230 -2.04 15.62 4.09
N THR A 231 -3.13 16.11 3.52
CA THR A 231 -4.23 16.71 4.26
C THR A 231 -5.46 15.81 4.34
N MET A 232 -5.42 14.60 3.78
CA MET A 232 -6.52 13.65 3.86
C MET A 232 -6.68 13.09 5.27
N GLY A 233 -7.93 12.95 5.72
CA GLY A 233 -8.25 12.50 7.07
C GLY A 233 -7.63 11.15 7.42
N GLY A 234 -7.64 10.19 6.49
CA GLY A 234 -7.02 8.89 6.68
C GLY A 234 -5.51 8.97 6.90
N VAL A 235 -4.80 9.81 6.14
CA VAL A 235 -3.34 10.02 6.29
C VAL A 235 -3.01 10.73 7.60
N LEU A 236 -3.78 11.72 7.98
CA LEU A 236 -3.60 12.44 9.24
C LEU A 236 -3.94 11.57 10.46
N GLY A 237 -5.00 10.78 10.36
CA GLY A 237 -5.48 9.88 11.42
C GLY A 237 -4.52 8.72 11.71
N LEU A 238 -3.92 8.09 10.69
CA LEU A 238 -2.99 6.98 10.90
C LEU A 238 -1.70 7.37 11.65
N THR A 239 -1.43 8.67 11.76
CA THR A 239 -0.29 9.24 12.48
C THR A 239 -0.67 9.80 13.85
N SER A 240 -1.88 9.56 14.33
CA SER A 240 -2.40 9.97 15.65
C SER A 240 -2.43 8.81 16.65
N ASP A 241 -2.84 9.07 17.89
CA ASP A 241 -3.07 8.03 18.91
C ASP A 241 -4.57 7.85 19.24
N GLY A 242 -5.44 8.41 18.43
CA GLY A 242 -6.89 8.37 18.63
C GLY A 242 -7.43 9.46 19.58
N THR A 243 -6.59 10.06 20.39
CA THR A 243 -6.96 11.18 21.26
C THR A 243 -6.36 12.50 20.78
N ARG A 244 -5.13 12.43 20.26
CA ARG A 244 -4.35 13.59 19.83
C ARG A 244 -3.58 13.33 18.54
N HIS A 245 -3.37 14.40 17.79
CA HIS A 245 -2.37 14.40 16.74
C HIS A 245 -0.97 14.23 17.36
N ARG A 246 -0.06 13.59 16.64
CA ARG A 246 1.30 13.32 17.09
C ARG A 246 2.31 13.86 16.06
N PRO A 247 2.77 15.12 16.20
CA PRO A 247 3.64 15.75 15.20
C PRO A 247 4.90 14.96 14.91
N VAL A 248 5.57 14.41 15.92
CA VAL A 248 6.77 13.58 15.72
C VAL A 248 6.46 12.36 14.84
N HIS A 249 5.40 11.61 15.14
CA HIS A 249 5.01 10.44 14.34
C HIS A 249 4.62 10.83 12.91
N ARG A 250 3.94 11.97 12.76
CA ARG A 250 3.57 12.52 11.45
C ARG A 250 4.81 12.92 10.65
N GLY A 251 5.80 13.54 11.30
CA GLY A 251 7.08 13.90 10.69
C GLY A 251 7.91 12.68 10.29
N VAL A 252 7.96 11.65 11.12
CA VAL A 252 8.61 10.36 10.81
C VAL A 252 7.94 9.70 9.61
N TRP A 253 6.60 9.59 9.62
CA TRP A 253 5.85 9.00 8.52
C TRP A 253 6.12 9.73 7.19
N LEU A 254 6.12 11.08 7.19
CA LEU A 254 6.46 11.87 6.01
C LEU A 254 7.89 11.59 5.52
N SER A 255 8.85 11.57 6.46
CA SER A 255 10.25 11.31 6.14
C SER A 255 10.44 9.94 5.49
N GLU A 256 9.80 8.91 6.02
CA GLU A 256 9.90 7.53 5.51
C GLU A 256 9.09 7.33 4.23
N THR A 257 7.81 7.69 4.27
CA THR A 257 6.84 7.33 3.21
C THR A 257 6.97 8.22 1.97
N ILE A 258 7.21 9.51 2.16
CA ILE A 258 7.28 10.47 1.04
C ILE A 258 8.72 10.72 0.60
N PHE A 259 9.64 10.90 1.55
CA PHE A 259 11.04 11.24 1.24
C PHE A 259 11.97 10.04 1.21
N ASN A 260 11.51 8.83 1.54
CA ASN A 260 12.32 7.60 1.64
C ASN A 260 13.58 7.79 2.52
N LYS A 261 13.42 8.53 3.63
CA LYS A 261 14.48 8.82 4.60
C LYS A 261 14.05 8.34 5.97
N THR A 262 14.52 7.17 6.39
CA THR A 262 14.25 6.65 7.74
C THR A 262 15.10 7.40 8.75
N PRO A 263 14.50 8.12 9.72
CA PRO A 263 15.26 8.72 10.81
C PRO A 263 15.96 7.65 11.64
N PRO A 264 17.09 7.97 12.27
CA PRO A 264 17.73 7.04 13.19
C PRO A 264 16.78 6.71 14.37
N PRO A 265 16.86 5.49 14.94
CA PRO A 265 16.06 5.15 16.10
C PRO A 265 16.44 6.06 17.28
N PRO A 266 15.47 6.39 18.17
CA PRO A 266 15.75 7.20 19.34
C PRO A 266 16.80 6.49 20.23
N PRO A 267 17.70 7.24 20.91
CA PRO A 267 18.61 6.66 21.88
C PRO A 267 17.87 5.91 22.99
N ALA A 268 18.46 4.81 23.47
CA ALA A 268 17.81 3.92 24.44
C ALA A 268 17.45 4.56 25.81
N ASN A 269 18.03 5.70 26.14
CA ASN A 269 17.89 6.38 27.42
C ASN A 269 17.19 7.75 27.30
N VAL A 270 16.38 7.96 26.26
CA VAL A 270 15.62 9.20 26.10
C VAL A 270 14.17 8.93 26.47
N ASP A 271 13.68 9.68 27.43
CA ASP A 271 12.27 9.62 27.80
C ASP A 271 11.39 10.13 26.65
N PRO A 272 10.27 9.43 26.34
CA PRO A 272 9.35 9.92 25.34
C PRO A 272 8.77 11.28 25.75
N ILE A 273 8.48 12.13 24.77
CA ILE A 273 7.72 13.36 25.01
C ILE A 273 6.39 12.95 25.60
N GLU A 274 6.16 13.29 26.87
CA GLU A 274 4.90 12.92 27.53
C GLU A 274 3.72 13.51 26.76
N PRO A 275 2.73 12.69 26.48
CA PRO A 275 1.58 13.13 25.71
C PRO A 275 0.67 14.10 26.49
N VAL A 276 0.68 14.07 27.82
CA VAL A 276 -0.12 14.95 28.70
C VAL A 276 0.81 15.92 29.42
N PRO A 277 0.50 17.22 29.48
CA PRO A 277 1.27 18.13 30.33
C PRO A 277 1.19 17.70 31.78
N PRO A 278 2.21 17.95 32.60
CA PRO A 278 2.11 17.82 34.04
C PRO A 278 0.90 18.59 34.58
N GLU A 279 0.33 18.11 35.70
CA GLU A 279 -0.85 18.74 36.31
C GLU A 279 -0.68 20.25 36.44
N GLY A 280 -1.65 21.00 35.92
CA GLY A 280 -1.69 22.46 35.99
C GLY A 280 -0.95 23.22 34.87
N GLU A 281 -0.23 22.56 34.00
CA GLU A 281 0.43 23.24 32.87
C GLU A 281 -0.44 23.31 31.61
N LYS A 282 -0.80 24.53 31.21
CA LYS A 282 -1.54 24.79 29.97
C LYS A 282 -0.57 25.08 28.82
N ILE A 283 0.16 24.05 28.36
CA ILE A 283 1.13 24.16 27.25
C ILE A 283 0.74 23.28 26.09
N THR A 284 0.88 23.81 24.87
CA THR A 284 0.58 23.07 23.63
C THR A 284 1.62 21.99 23.37
N ILE A 285 1.29 21.03 22.51
CA ILE A 285 2.28 20.03 22.07
C ILE A 285 3.49 20.68 21.41
N ARG A 286 3.30 21.74 20.64
CA ARG A 286 4.37 22.52 20.03
C ARG A 286 5.34 23.09 21.09
N GLN A 287 4.82 23.73 22.13
CA GLN A 287 5.65 24.28 23.22
C GLN A 287 6.43 23.18 23.95
N ARG A 288 5.85 22.00 24.12
CA ARG A 288 6.56 20.86 24.74
C ARG A 288 7.66 20.33 23.85
N MET A 289 7.41 20.22 22.54
CA MET A 289 8.44 19.82 21.58
C MET A 289 9.61 20.83 21.55
N GLU A 290 9.32 22.13 21.56
CA GLU A 290 10.33 23.17 21.64
C GLU A 290 11.15 23.09 22.94
N ALA A 291 10.54 22.75 24.07
CA ALA A 291 11.23 22.53 25.33
C ALA A 291 12.13 21.28 25.28
N HIS A 292 11.62 20.18 24.72
CA HIS A 292 12.37 18.93 24.54
C HIS A 292 13.61 19.10 23.64
N THR A 293 13.48 19.86 22.56
CA THR A 293 14.56 20.09 21.60
C THR A 293 15.62 21.09 22.07
N ARG A 294 15.51 21.64 23.29
CA ARG A 294 16.60 22.42 23.92
C ARG A 294 17.80 21.52 24.29
N ASP A 295 17.59 20.24 24.52
CA ASP A 295 18.67 19.28 24.68
C ASP A 295 19.30 18.98 23.30
N PRO A 296 20.64 19.18 23.15
CA PRO A 296 21.34 18.94 21.89
C PRO A 296 21.21 17.52 21.38
N ASN A 297 21.11 16.52 22.27
CA ASN A 297 20.95 15.12 21.88
C ASN A 297 19.59 14.87 21.26
N CYS A 298 18.53 15.46 21.79
CA CYS A 298 17.18 15.40 21.24
C CYS A 298 17.08 16.20 19.94
N ALA A 299 17.65 17.40 19.91
CA ALA A 299 17.65 18.28 18.74
C ALA A 299 18.27 17.64 17.49
N ALA A 300 19.25 16.74 17.65
CA ALA A 300 19.93 16.09 16.52
C ALA A 300 18.97 15.35 15.58
N CYS A 301 17.96 14.64 16.12
CA CYS A 301 16.94 13.95 15.33
C CYS A 301 15.72 14.86 15.04
N HIS A 302 15.24 15.59 16.04
CA HIS A 302 14.02 16.40 15.96
C HIS A 302 14.11 17.52 14.93
N LYS A 303 15.29 18.12 14.73
CA LYS A 303 15.52 19.18 13.73
C LYS A 303 15.09 18.81 12.31
N SER A 304 15.17 17.53 11.94
CA SER A 304 14.77 17.05 10.61
C SER A 304 13.33 16.51 10.55
N ILE A 305 12.76 16.14 11.70
CA ILE A 305 11.45 15.47 11.80
C ILE A 305 10.36 16.49 12.13
N ASP A 306 10.59 17.32 13.14
CA ASP A 306 9.57 18.23 13.70
C ASP A 306 9.00 19.22 12.69
N PRO A 307 9.79 19.88 11.82
CA PRO A 307 9.22 20.80 10.84
C PRO A 307 8.20 20.14 9.92
N LEU A 308 8.43 18.86 9.57
CA LEU A 308 7.52 18.08 8.71
C LEU A 308 6.21 17.78 9.41
N GLY A 309 6.24 17.40 10.69
CA GLY A 309 5.04 17.10 11.45
C GLY A 309 4.26 18.30 11.91
N LEU A 310 4.96 19.36 12.35
CA LEU A 310 4.38 20.62 12.82
C LEU A 310 3.73 21.44 11.69
N ALA A 311 4.08 21.19 10.43
CA ALA A 311 3.38 21.79 9.28
C ALA A 311 1.88 21.42 9.27
N PHE A 312 1.50 20.30 9.90
CA PHE A 312 0.13 19.81 9.99
C PHE A 312 -0.45 19.89 11.41
N ASP A 313 0.10 20.72 12.26
CA ASP A 313 -0.31 20.88 13.68
C ASP A 313 -1.77 21.33 13.85
N GLN A 314 -2.29 22.05 12.86
CA GLN A 314 -3.68 22.53 12.83
C GLN A 314 -4.70 21.42 12.52
N TYR A 315 -4.26 20.20 12.21
CA TYR A 315 -5.17 19.06 12.07
C TYR A 315 -5.15 18.21 13.32
N ASP A 316 -6.33 17.92 13.84
CA ASP A 316 -6.51 17.08 15.04
C ASP A 316 -6.20 15.58 14.78
N ALA A 317 -6.58 14.72 15.71
CA ALA A 317 -6.30 13.29 15.64
C ALA A 317 -7.07 12.56 14.54
N ILE A 318 -8.20 13.08 14.09
CA ILE A 318 -9.01 12.53 13.00
C ILE A 318 -8.85 13.31 11.69
N GLY A 319 -7.91 14.26 11.65
CA GLY A 319 -7.64 15.07 10.47
C GLY A 319 -8.64 16.20 10.24
N GLN A 320 -9.39 16.64 11.25
CA GLN A 320 -10.23 17.82 11.17
C GLN A 320 -9.39 19.09 11.41
N TRP A 321 -9.63 20.12 10.61
CA TRP A 321 -8.96 21.41 10.78
C TRP A 321 -9.46 22.14 12.04
N ARG A 322 -8.51 22.72 12.78
CA ARG A 322 -8.77 23.50 13.99
C ARG A 322 -7.86 24.72 14.08
N THR A 323 -8.34 25.77 14.71
CA THR A 323 -7.56 26.98 15.01
C THR A 323 -7.00 26.98 16.43
N HIS A 324 -7.47 26.10 17.29
CA HIS A 324 -7.06 26.00 18.69
C HIS A 324 -6.81 24.53 19.06
N GLU A 325 -5.80 24.30 19.88
CA GLU A 325 -5.55 23.00 20.49
C GLU A 325 -6.37 22.89 21.79
N HIS A 326 -7.19 21.82 21.90
CA HIS A 326 -7.85 21.50 23.14
C HIS A 326 -6.85 20.83 24.10
N ILE A 327 -6.57 21.47 25.23
CA ILE A 327 -5.73 20.93 26.28
C ILE A 327 -6.68 20.37 27.34
N PRO A 328 -6.76 19.02 27.52
CA PRO A 328 -7.64 18.45 28.52
C PRO A 328 -7.20 18.90 29.91
N CYS A 329 -8.13 19.45 30.67
CA CYS A 329 -7.93 19.75 32.08
C CYS A 329 -8.11 18.45 32.88
N LEU A 330 -7.03 17.91 33.41
CA LEU A 330 -7.07 16.77 34.32
C LEU A 330 -7.37 17.28 35.74
N LEU A 331 -8.60 17.72 35.99
CA LEU A 331 -9.12 17.78 37.33
C LEU A 331 -9.61 16.37 37.69
N TYR A 332 -8.80 15.67 38.45
CA TYR A 332 -9.21 14.47 39.16
C TYR A 332 -10.08 14.96 40.36
N THR A 333 -11.35 15.24 40.11
CA THR A 333 -12.33 15.39 41.16
C THR A 333 -13.10 14.08 41.26
N SER A 334 -13.16 13.52 42.45
CA SER A 334 -13.95 12.34 42.79
C SER A 334 -15.47 12.60 42.66
N ASP A 335 -15.90 13.77 42.26
CA ASP A 335 -17.29 14.17 42.06
C ASP A 335 -17.53 14.65 40.62
N ALA A 336 -18.31 13.86 39.90
CA ALA A 336 -18.72 14.11 38.52
C ALA A 336 -19.74 15.26 38.35
N ALA A 337 -19.69 16.28 39.19
CA ALA A 337 -20.71 17.34 39.23
C ALA A 337 -20.24 18.76 38.83
N ASP A 338 -18.94 19.00 38.58
CA ASP A 338 -18.41 20.35 38.30
C ASP A 338 -17.57 20.40 37.01
N ASP A 339 -18.13 19.98 35.89
CA ASP A 339 -17.46 20.06 34.56
C ASP A 339 -17.52 21.45 33.90
N ASP A 340 -18.01 22.46 34.57
CA ASP A 340 -18.27 23.82 33.97
C ASP A 340 -17.13 24.84 34.20
N HIS A 341 -15.99 24.47 34.78
CA HIS A 341 -14.95 25.45 35.18
C HIS A 341 -13.52 25.08 34.72
N CYS A 342 -13.33 24.68 33.44
CA CYS A 342 -12.00 24.67 32.83
C CYS A 342 -11.90 25.60 31.65
#